data_57075173e4c8011097cac81b9ee8199d
#
_entry.id   57075173e4c8011097cac81b9ee8199d
#
_cell.length_a   1.000
_cell.length_b   1.000
_cell.length_c   1.000
_cell.angle_alpha   90.00
_cell.angle_beta   90.00
_cell.angle_gamma   90.00
#
_symmetry.space_group_name_H-M   'P 1'
#
loop_
_entity.id
_entity.type
_entity.pdbx_description
1 polymer ?
#
loop_
_entity_poly.entity_id
_entity_poly.type
_entity_poly.pdbx_seq_one_letter_code
_entity_poly.pdbx_strand_id
1 'polypeptide(L)'
;GKATVITSRSANAHSEAERQLGGVDLTYCSIHEDNKNIAGNLMTSVMEAAENKRNIILFPDITPDFTQFASKDKTEKLHCQLFGRQANLHSGIIRMARMMSAKVVFYHLYYDRGLKIIIQEPVPAKKLKQEMPLIIEQSIREHSTDWMLWHSHSLFFIND
;
A
#
# COMPACT_ATOMS: atom_id res chain seq x y z
N GLY A 1 1.10 14.90 -12.98
CA GLY A 1 0.09 13.87 -12.70
C GLY A 1 -0.70 14.18 -11.43
N LYS A 2 -1.74 13.39 -11.15
CA LYS A 2 -2.56 13.50 -9.94
C LYS A 2 -2.62 12.14 -9.25
N ALA A 3 -2.42 12.11 -7.93
CA ALA A 3 -2.50 10.87 -7.17
C ALA A 3 -3.09 11.09 -5.78
N THR A 4 -3.76 10.06 -5.25
CA THR A 4 -4.20 9.99 -3.86
C THR A 4 -3.36 8.96 -3.13
N VAL A 5 -2.69 9.39 -2.06
CA VAL A 5 -1.87 8.52 -1.20
C VAL A 5 -2.73 8.03 -0.05
N ILE A 6 -2.89 6.72 0.07
CA ILE A 6 -3.54 6.11 1.23
C ILE A 6 -2.47 5.90 2.31
N THR A 7 -2.68 6.49 3.48
CA THR A 7 -1.68 6.53 4.56
C THR A 7 -2.31 6.32 5.92
N SER A 8 -1.55 5.75 6.86
CA SER A 8 -1.90 5.64 8.27
C SER A 8 -1.56 6.89 9.11
N ARG A 9 -0.97 7.92 8.49
CA ARG A 9 -0.70 9.19 9.19
C ARG A 9 -2.00 9.96 9.43
N SER A 10 -2.01 10.76 10.49
CA SER A 10 -3.10 11.68 10.78
C SER A 10 -3.45 12.56 9.57
N ALA A 11 -4.75 12.82 9.37
CA ALA A 11 -5.23 13.63 8.25
C ALA A 11 -4.62 15.05 8.22
N ASN A 12 -4.22 15.55 9.40
CA ASN A 12 -3.65 16.90 9.57
C ASN A 12 -2.12 16.94 9.46
N ALA A 13 -1.46 15.80 9.22
CA ALA A 13 0.00 15.69 9.25
C ALA A 13 0.69 16.12 7.95
N HIS A 14 -0.06 16.48 6.91
CA HIS A 14 0.49 16.81 5.60
C HIS A 14 0.39 18.31 5.31
N SER A 15 1.54 18.92 5.06
CA SER A 15 1.61 20.34 4.67
C SER A 15 1.22 20.55 3.19
N GLU A 16 0.87 21.80 2.85
CA GLU A 16 0.62 22.17 1.46
C GLU A 16 1.85 21.91 0.55
N ALA A 17 3.06 22.11 1.08
CA ALA A 17 4.30 21.85 0.34
C ALA A 17 4.46 20.37 -0.02
N GLU A 18 4.02 19.44 0.85
CA GLU A 18 4.04 17.99 0.56
C GLU A 18 3.05 17.62 -0.54
N ARG A 19 1.95 18.36 -0.70
CA ARG A 19 0.93 18.10 -1.72
C ARG A 19 1.36 18.47 -3.13
N GLN A 20 2.37 19.32 -3.28
CA GLN A 20 2.85 19.84 -4.56
C GLN A 20 4.24 19.30 -4.93
N LEU A 21 4.64 18.16 -4.37
CA LEU A 21 5.97 17.57 -4.59
C LEU A 21 6.18 17.10 -6.03
N GLY A 22 7.26 17.57 -6.64
CA GLY A 22 7.73 17.08 -7.94
C GLY A 22 6.77 17.30 -9.12
N GLY A 23 5.86 18.29 -9.03
CA GLY A 23 4.86 18.55 -10.08
C GLY A 23 3.72 17.53 -10.10
N VAL A 24 3.59 16.72 -9.05
CA VAL A 24 2.45 15.81 -8.83
C VAL A 24 1.50 16.46 -7.84
N ASP A 25 0.24 16.60 -8.22
CA ASP A 25 -0.85 17.01 -7.33
C ASP A 25 -1.23 15.82 -6.44
N LEU A 26 -0.77 15.81 -5.18
CA LEU A 26 -1.03 14.77 -4.20
C LEU A 26 -2.20 15.16 -3.29
N THR A 27 -3.15 14.25 -3.12
CA THR A 27 -4.08 14.23 -2.00
C THR A 27 -3.79 13.06 -1.10
N TYR A 28 -4.18 13.18 0.16
CA TYR A 28 -3.96 12.12 1.16
C TYR A 28 -5.31 11.62 1.67
N CYS A 29 -5.48 10.30 1.63
CA CYS A 29 -6.59 9.61 2.27
C CYS A 29 -6.05 8.94 3.53
N SER A 30 -6.31 9.55 4.68
CA SER A 30 -5.88 9.02 5.97
C SER A 30 -6.80 7.88 6.41
N ILE A 31 -6.21 6.74 6.76
CA ILE A 31 -6.87 5.63 7.45
C ILE A 31 -6.57 5.64 8.95
N HIS A 32 -6.05 6.73 9.48
CA HIS A 32 -5.79 6.92 10.89
C HIS A 32 -7.10 7.11 11.69
N GLU A 33 -7.11 6.71 12.95
CA GLU A 33 -8.28 6.77 13.83
C GLU A 33 -8.90 8.16 14.04
N ASP A 34 -8.12 9.22 13.83
CA ASP A 34 -8.61 10.60 13.88
C ASP A 34 -9.50 10.97 12.68
N ASN A 35 -9.47 10.19 11.62
CA ASN A 35 -10.33 10.39 10.45
C ASN A 35 -11.70 9.73 10.65
N LYS A 36 -12.68 10.52 11.06
CA LYS A 36 -14.04 10.04 11.32
C LYS A 36 -14.81 9.58 10.06
N ASN A 37 -14.29 9.82 8.86
CA ASN A 37 -14.94 9.49 7.59
C ASN A 37 -14.05 8.64 6.66
N ILE A 38 -13.33 7.66 7.22
CA ILE A 38 -12.39 6.81 6.45
C ILE A 38 -13.11 6.15 5.27
N ALA A 39 -14.27 5.53 5.48
CA ALA A 39 -14.99 4.82 4.44
C ALA A 39 -15.42 5.75 3.29
N GLY A 40 -15.93 6.94 3.61
CA GLY A 40 -16.31 7.92 2.60
C GLY A 40 -15.12 8.43 1.79
N ASN A 41 -14.01 8.71 2.45
CA ASN A 41 -12.80 9.20 1.78
C ASN A 41 -12.16 8.12 0.89
N LEU A 42 -12.13 6.86 1.35
CA LEU A 42 -11.68 5.73 0.53
C LEU A 42 -12.58 5.53 -0.70
N MET A 43 -13.90 5.60 -0.52
CA MET A 43 -14.85 5.46 -1.63
C MET A 43 -14.64 6.58 -2.67
N THR A 44 -14.50 7.82 -2.23
CA THR A 44 -14.19 8.95 -3.11
C THR A 44 -12.90 8.71 -3.90
N SER A 45 -11.84 8.26 -3.24
CA SER A 45 -10.55 7.95 -3.88
C SER A 45 -10.69 6.86 -4.95
N VAL A 46 -11.47 5.82 -4.65
CA VAL A 46 -11.74 4.72 -5.59
C VAL A 46 -12.55 5.21 -6.80
N MET A 47 -13.56 6.06 -6.59
CA MET A 47 -14.35 6.63 -7.68
C MET A 47 -13.50 7.52 -8.59
N GLU A 48 -12.69 8.41 -8.02
CA GLU A 48 -11.79 9.27 -8.80
C GLU A 48 -10.78 8.45 -9.62
N ALA A 49 -10.30 7.33 -9.06
CA ALA A 49 -9.38 6.45 -9.77
C ALA A 49 -10.10 5.68 -10.90
N ALA A 50 -11.31 5.17 -10.66
CA ALA A 50 -12.11 4.49 -11.67
C ALA A 50 -12.47 5.42 -12.86
N GLU A 51 -12.64 6.71 -12.58
CA GLU A 51 -12.87 7.74 -13.59
C GLU A 51 -11.58 8.28 -14.24
N ASN A 52 -10.42 7.71 -13.94
CA ASN A 52 -9.10 8.13 -14.39
C ASN A 52 -8.74 9.60 -14.05
N LYS A 53 -9.34 10.14 -13.00
CA LYS A 53 -9.06 11.50 -12.52
C LYS A 53 -7.77 11.55 -11.70
N ARG A 54 -7.49 10.49 -10.92
CA ARG A 54 -6.31 10.36 -10.06
C ARG A 54 -5.85 8.90 -10.00
N ASN A 55 -4.56 8.68 -9.80
CA ASN A 55 -4.04 7.37 -9.43
C ASN A 55 -4.12 7.16 -7.91
N ILE A 56 -4.14 5.92 -7.46
CA ILE A 56 -4.00 5.59 -6.03
C ILE A 56 -2.58 5.08 -5.79
N ILE A 57 -1.94 5.60 -4.74
CA ILE A 57 -0.65 5.13 -4.23
C ILE A 57 -0.89 4.55 -2.84
N LEU A 58 -0.36 3.35 -2.60
CA LEU A 58 -0.42 2.69 -1.30
C LEU A 58 0.80 1.79 -1.09
N PHE A 59 1.00 1.38 0.15
CA PHE A 59 2.17 0.62 0.59
C PHE A 59 1.74 -0.79 1.00
N PRO A 60 1.94 -1.82 0.14
CA PRO A 60 1.46 -3.17 0.40
C PRO A 60 2.29 -3.94 1.42
N ASP A 61 3.48 -3.45 1.73
CA ASP A 61 4.45 -4.02 2.66
C ASP A 61 4.23 -3.59 4.13
N ILE A 62 3.17 -2.85 4.43
CA ILE A 62 2.75 -2.58 5.80
C ILE A 62 1.97 -3.79 6.33
N THR A 63 2.31 -4.24 7.55
CA THR A 63 1.63 -5.40 8.14
C THR A 63 0.18 -5.09 8.52
N PRO A 64 -0.76 -6.05 8.36
CA PRO A 64 -2.14 -5.84 8.80
C PRO A 64 -2.27 -5.46 10.26
N ASP A 65 -1.46 -6.04 11.14
CA ASP A 65 -1.52 -5.79 12.58
C ASP A 65 -0.99 -4.42 12.98
N PHE A 66 -0.09 -3.84 12.19
CA PHE A 66 0.38 -2.47 12.40
C PHE A 66 -0.75 -1.43 12.22
N THR A 67 -1.71 -1.71 11.33
CA THR A 67 -2.85 -0.84 11.07
C THR A 67 -4.08 -1.17 11.92
N GLN A 68 -4.12 -2.33 12.59
CA GLN A 68 -5.22 -2.72 13.48
C GLN A 68 -5.33 -1.88 14.75
N PHE A 69 -4.25 -1.21 15.16
CA PHE A 69 -4.33 -0.21 16.23
C PHE A 69 -5.22 0.99 15.86
N ALA A 70 -5.51 1.17 14.57
CA ALA A 70 -6.33 2.27 14.06
C ALA A 70 -7.81 1.91 13.80
N SER A 71 -8.21 0.63 13.83
CA SER A 71 -9.62 0.27 13.68
C SER A 71 -9.98 -0.98 14.49
N LYS A 72 -11.11 -0.90 15.20
CA LYS A 72 -11.69 -2.05 15.94
C LYS A 72 -12.29 -3.12 15.02
N ASP A 73 -12.41 -2.84 13.74
CA ASP A 73 -12.94 -3.76 12.75
C ASP A 73 -11.85 -4.71 12.25
N LYS A 74 -12.15 -6.00 12.25
CA LYS A 74 -11.26 -7.05 11.73
C LYS A 74 -10.97 -6.77 10.26
N THR A 75 -9.80 -6.24 9.98
CA THR A 75 -9.32 -6.07 8.60
C THR A 75 -9.17 -7.46 7.97
N GLU A 76 -9.83 -7.67 6.84
CA GLU A 76 -9.70 -8.92 6.10
C GLU A 76 -8.26 -9.11 5.63
N LYS A 77 -7.66 -10.23 6.04
CA LYS A 77 -6.26 -10.56 5.76
C LYS A 77 -6.16 -11.49 4.54
N LEU A 78 -5.13 -11.30 3.75
CA LEU A 78 -4.71 -12.26 2.74
C LEU A 78 -3.74 -13.25 3.39
N HIS A 79 -4.18 -14.48 3.60
CA HIS A 79 -3.29 -15.57 4.00
C HIS A 79 -2.40 -16.00 2.82
N CYS A 80 -1.11 -16.03 3.03
CA CYS A 80 -0.11 -16.35 2.02
C CYS A 80 1.13 -16.98 2.65
N GLN A 81 2.15 -17.22 1.84
CA GLN A 81 3.48 -17.56 2.30
C GLN A 81 4.46 -16.43 1.95
N LEU A 82 5.32 -16.08 2.88
CA LEU A 82 6.47 -15.22 2.68
C LEU A 82 7.69 -15.92 3.28
N PHE A 83 8.78 -16.00 2.53
CA PHE A 83 10.02 -16.67 2.95
C PHE A 83 9.83 -18.10 3.47
N GLY A 84 8.88 -18.85 2.88
CA GLY A 84 8.53 -20.19 3.29
C GLY A 84 7.72 -20.34 4.58
N ARG A 85 7.26 -19.24 5.17
CA ARG A 85 6.46 -19.20 6.40
C ARG A 85 5.04 -18.71 6.11
N GLN A 86 4.07 -19.19 6.89
CA GLN A 86 2.70 -18.66 6.84
C GLN A 86 2.69 -17.18 7.25
N ALA A 87 2.03 -16.36 6.46
CA ALA A 87 2.01 -14.92 6.63
C ALA A 87 0.65 -14.30 6.28
N ASN A 88 0.45 -13.07 6.73
CA ASN A 88 -0.72 -12.28 6.41
C ASN A 88 -0.30 -10.96 5.74
N LEU A 89 -0.98 -10.61 4.66
CA LEU A 89 -0.90 -9.32 4.00
C LEU A 89 -2.26 -8.62 4.02
N HIS A 90 -2.28 -7.33 3.75
CA HIS A 90 -3.52 -6.58 3.55
C HIS A 90 -4.24 -7.04 2.28
N SER A 91 -5.52 -7.42 2.39
CA SER A 91 -6.37 -7.75 1.24
C SER A 91 -7.02 -6.52 0.58
N GLY A 92 -6.99 -5.38 1.23
CA GLY A 92 -7.65 -4.15 0.78
C GLY A 92 -7.25 -3.70 -0.63
N ILE A 93 -5.96 -3.82 -0.97
CA ILE A 93 -5.45 -3.51 -2.32
C ILE A 93 -6.11 -4.38 -3.39
N ILE A 94 -6.29 -5.66 -3.12
CA ILE A 94 -6.90 -6.62 -4.06
C ILE A 94 -8.37 -6.24 -4.28
N ARG A 95 -9.09 -5.89 -3.21
CA ARG A 95 -10.49 -5.46 -3.28
C ARG A 95 -10.63 -4.18 -4.10
N MET A 96 -9.85 -3.16 -3.79
CA MET A 96 -9.87 -1.89 -4.54
C MET A 96 -9.54 -2.10 -6.02
N ALA A 97 -8.49 -2.84 -6.33
CA ALA A 97 -8.10 -3.11 -7.71
C ALA A 97 -9.20 -3.86 -8.49
N ARG A 98 -9.89 -4.82 -7.85
CA ARG A 98 -11.01 -5.54 -8.45
C ARG A 98 -12.23 -4.63 -8.69
N MET A 99 -12.58 -3.78 -7.73
CA MET A 99 -13.70 -2.84 -7.87
C MET A 99 -13.49 -1.89 -9.05
N MET A 100 -12.26 -1.44 -9.27
CA MET A 100 -11.90 -0.54 -10.37
C MET A 100 -11.54 -1.26 -11.66
N SER A 101 -11.49 -2.60 -11.69
CA SER A 101 -10.90 -3.38 -12.79
C SER A 101 -9.49 -2.91 -13.15
N ALA A 102 -8.74 -2.42 -12.17
CA ALA A 102 -7.46 -1.77 -12.37
C ALA A 102 -6.30 -2.74 -12.59
N LYS A 103 -5.23 -2.23 -13.18
CA LYS A 103 -3.91 -2.84 -13.13
C LYS A 103 -3.11 -2.18 -12.02
N VAL A 104 -2.37 -2.98 -11.26
CA VAL A 104 -1.50 -2.51 -10.19
C VAL A 104 -0.06 -2.55 -10.66
N VAL A 105 0.62 -1.43 -10.55
CA VAL A 105 2.04 -1.30 -10.84
C VAL A 105 2.78 -1.31 -9.52
N PHE A 106 3.63 -2.30 -9.31
CA PHE A 106 4.52 -2.34 -8.16
C PHE A 106 5.79 -1.59 -8.48
N TYR A 107 6.28 -0.83 -7.50
CA TYR A 107 7.59 -0.19 -7.59
C TYR A 107 8.26 -0.22 -6.23
N HIS A 108 9.58 -0.22 -6.21
CA HIS A 108 10.35 0.00 -5.00
C HIS A 108 11.46 1.02 -5.23
N LEU A 109 11.80 1.67 -4.13
CA LEU A 109 12.87 2.65 -4.08
C LEU A 109 14.09 2.02 -3.42
N TYR A 110 15.27 2.25 -3.96
CA TYR A 110 16.52 1.84 -3.36
C TYR A 110 17.60 2.89 -3.58
N TYR A 111 18.65 2.83 -2.77
CA TYR A 111 19.75 3.77 -2.85
C TYR A 111 21.00 3.09 -3.42
N ASP A 112 21.46 3.57 -4.56
CA ASP A 112 22.76 3.21 -5.15
C ASP A 112 23.37 4.45 -5.81
N ARG A 113 24.25 5.14 -5.09
CA ARG A 113 24.85 6.43 -5.51
C ARG A 113 23.80 7.49 -5.88
N GLY A 114 22.63 7.41 -5.30
CA GLY A 114 21.45 8.24 -5.54
C GLY A 114 20.19 7.41 -5.45
N LEU A 115 19.06 8.07 -5.28
CA LEU A 115 17.74 7.42 -5.22
C LEU A 115 17.39 6.85 -6.60
N LYS A 116 17.07 5.56 -6.64
CA LYS A 116 16.60 4.84 -7.82
C LYS A 116 15.24 4.22 -7.58
N ILE A 117 14.51 4.00 -8.68
CA ILE A 117 13.20 3.35 -8.67
C ILE A 117 13.21 2.18 -9.65
N ILE A 118 12.73 1.03 -9.20
CA ILE A 118 12.41 -0.11 -10.07
C ILE A 118 10.89 -0.19 -10.18
N ILE A 119 10.41 -0.20 -11.43
CA ILE A 119 8.99 -0.30 -11.76
C ILE A 119 8.78 -1.65 -12.43
N GLN A 120 7.84 -2.43 -11.91
CA GLN A 120 7.53 -3.75 -12.43
C GLN A 120 6.38 -3.69 -13.46
N GLU A 121 6.22 -4.78 -14.21
CA GLU A 121 5.12 -4.93 -15.14
C GLU A 121 3.76 -4.87 -14.44
N PRO A 122 2.76 -4.23 -15.06
CA PRO A 122 1.44 -4.07 -14.45
C PRO A 122 0.74 -5.42 -14.22
N VAL A 123 0.32 -5.66 -12.99
CA VAL A 123 -0.41 -6.87 -12.57
C VAL A 123 -1.92 -6.62 -12.62
N PRO A 124 -2.69 -7.38 -13.41
CA PRO A 124 -4.14 -7.23 -13.43
C PRO A 124 -4.76 -7.70 -12.11
N ALA A 125 -5.86 -7.05 -11.70
CA ALA A 125 -6.53 -7.30 -10.42
C ALA A 125 -6.84 -8.78 -10.12
N LYS A 126 -7.16 -9.57 -11.15
CA LYS A 126 -7.46 -11.01 -11.03
C LYS A 126 -6.26 -11.85 -10.59
N LYS A 127 -5.04 -11.40 -10.87
CA LYS A 127 -3.79 -12.11 -10.53
C LYS A 127 -3.16 -11.65 -9.22
N LEU A 128 -3.56 -10.51 -8.68
CA LEU A 128 -2.94 -9.89 -7.49
C LEU A 128 -2.87 -10.82 -6.28
N LYS A 129 -3.89 -11.66 -6.06
CA LYS A 129 -3.89 -12.57 -4.92
C LYS A 129 -2.71 -13.54 -4.94
N GLN A 130 -2.26 -13.95 -6.14
CA GLN A 130 -1.16 -14.88 -6.33
C GLN A 130 0.18 -14.18 -6.48
N GLU A 131 0.22 -13.07 -7.21
CA GLU A 131 1.47 -12.40 -7.58
C GLU A 131 1.99 -11.42 -6.52
N MET A 132 1.10 -10.73 -5.78
CA MET A 132 1.50 -9.75 -4.80
C MET A 132 2.44 -10.29 -3.70
N PRO A 133 2.18 -11.46 -3.08
CA PRO A 133 3.11 -12.00 -2.08
C PRO A 133 4.49 -12.29 -2.66
N LEU A 134 4.56 -12.82 -3.87
CA LEU A 134 5.83 -13.14 -4.56
C LEU A 134 6.62 -11.86 -4.89
N ILE A 135 5.94 -10.83 -5.35
CA ILE A 135 6.54 -9.53 -5.66
C ILE A 135 7.12 -8.89 -4.40
N ILE A 136 6.36 -8.89 -3.29
CA ILE A 136 6.82 -8.35 -2.01
C ILE A 136 8.03 -9.13 -1.50
N GLU A 137 7.97 -10.46 -1.50
CA GLU A 137 9.09 -11.30 -1.07
C GLU A 137 10.33 -11.05 -1.91
N GLN A 138 10.20 -11.03 -3.25
CA GLN A 138 11.32 -10.77 -4.14
C GLN A 138 11.94 -9.40 -3.90
N SER A 139 11.12 -8.37 -3.78
CA SER A 139 11.58 -7.01 -3.52
C SER A 139 12.40 -6.92 -2.22
N ILE A 140 11.92 -7.55 -1.14
CA ILE A 140 12.63 -7.59 0.14
C ILE A 140 13.94 -8.40 0.04
N ARG A 141 13.96 -9.51 -0.70
CA ARG A 141 15.18 -10.33 -0.89
C ARG A 141 16.26 -9.57 -1.65
N GLU A 142 15.89 -8.87 -2.72
CA GLU A 142 16.83 -8.18 -3.59
C GLU A 142 17.35 -6.87 -2.99
N HIS A 143 16.53 -6.21 -2.17
CA HIS A 143 16.83 -4.89 -1.58
C HIS A 143 16.58 -4.84 -0.07
N SER A 144 17.04 -5.87 0.63
CA SER A 144 16.80 -6.04 2.06
C SER A 144 17.34 -4.89 2.91
N THR A 145 18.42 -4.26 2.50
CA THR A 145 19.02 -3.11 3.21
C THR A 145 18.19 -1.84 3.11
N ASP A 146 17.34 -1.73 2.11
CA ASP A 146 16.51 -0.55 1.86
C ASP A 146 15.09 -0.68 2.45
N TRP A 147 14.72 -1.88 2.95
CA TRP A 147 13.42 -2.10 3.53
C TRP A 147 13.31 -1.51 4.93
N MET A 148 12.46 -0.52 5.09
CA MET A 148 12.36 0.28 6.32
C MET A 148 11.63 -0.43 7.48
N LEU A 149 10.88 -1.51 7.20
CA LEU A 149 9.97 -2.13 8.17
C LEU A 149 10.56 -3.36 8.88
N TRP A 150 11.88 -3.54 8.88
CA TRP A 150 12.57 -4.63 9.58
C TRP A 150 12.18 -4.73 11.07
N HIS A 151 11.95 -3.62 11.72
CA HIS A 151 11.54 -3.56 13.13
C HIS A 151 10.18 -4.22 13.41
N SER A 152 9.32 -4.35 12.39
CA SER A 152 7.99 -4.93 12.48
C SER A 152 7.82 -6.21 11.64
N HIS A 153 8.91 -6.77 11.10
CA HIS A 153 8.86 -7.91 10.18
C HIS A 153 8.15 -9.14 10.76
N SER A 154 8.28 -9.38 12.08
CA SER A 154 7.63 -10.52 12.75
C SER A 154 6.10 -10.46 12.72
N LEU A 155 5.52 -9.26 12.54
CA LEU A 155 4.06 -9.08 12.47
C LEU A 155 3.42 -9.60 11.17
N PHE A 156 4.22 -9.93 10.15
CA PHE A 156 3.72 -10.59 8.96
C PHE A 156 3.36 -12.06 9.22
N PHE A 157 4.10 -12.71 10.12
CA PHE A 157 4.03 -14.15 10.27
C PHE A 157 2.98 -14.56 11.29
N ILE A 158 2.32 -15.69 10.99
CA ILE A 158 1.45 -16.36 11.92
C ILE A 158 2.35 -17.22 12.80
N ASN A 159 2.39 -16.91 14.08
CA ASN A 159 3.06 -17.75 15.06
C ASN A 159 2.10 -18.89 15.42
N ASP A 160 2.56 -20.12 15.26
CA ASP A 160 1.88 -21.32 15.75
C ASP A 160 1.91 -21.39 17.28
#